data_2c8ba7a11ab32886dd2dbd6076755178
#
_entry.id   2c8ba7a11ab32886dd2dbd6076755178
#
_cell.length_a   1.000
_cell.length_b   1.000
_cell.length_c   1.000
_cell.angle_alpha   90.00
_cell.angle_beta   90.00
_cell.angle_gamma   90.00
#
_symmetry.space_group_name_H-M   'P 1'
#
loop_
_entity.id
_entity.type
_entity.pdbx_description
1 polymer ?
#
loop_
_entity_poly.entity_id
_entity_poly.type
_entity_poly.pdbx_seq_one_letter_code
_entity_poly.pdbx_strand_id
1 'polypeptide(L)'
;MTNLSVNLNKVALLRNARPLTIPSVVKMGELSIAAGAHGLTVHPRPDERHIRRTDVYDLAELLKQHPSIEYNIEGNPLESPFMDIIREVKPDQVTLVPDDPTQNTSDHGWNVAKDADKLKPIVDELNALGCRVSLFMDPDVEQIKRVPELGCDGAASPLVNRIELYTEPYATAYREGKGEESFAVYKAAAECAQSIDLGVNGGHDLNLDNLPLFKTIPNLLEVSIGHALTADALEMGYAGAVKAYLQALKS
;
A
#
# COMPACT_ATOMS: atom_id res chain seq x y z
N MET A 1 -3.20 -8.29 15.18
CA MET A 1 -3.79 -8.97 14.00
C MET A 1 -3.47 -8.11 12.79
N THR A 2 -2.96 -8.69 11.73
CA THR A 2 -2.60 -7.95 10.50
C THR A 2 -3.86 -7.58 9.71
N ASN A 3 -3.97 -6.32 9.31
CA ASN A 3 -5.09 -5.83 8.51
C ASN A 3 -4.93 -6.18 7.03
N LEU A 4 -6.05 -6.39 6.34
CA LEU A 4 -6.11 -6.49 4.88
C LEU A 4 -6.62 -5.17 4.30
N SER A 5 -5.80 -4.49 3.53
CA SER A 5 -6.22 -3.43 2.63
C SER A 5 -6.37 -3.99 1.21
N VAL A 6 -7.54 -3.82 0.62
CA VAL A 6 -7.81 -4.32 -0.73
C VAL A 6 -7.43 -3.25 -1.75
N ASN A 7 -6.40 -3.54 -2.56
CA ASN A 7 -5.95 -2.64 -3.61
C ASN A 7 -6.82 -2.82 -4.86
N LEU A 8 -7.46 -1.73 -5.29
CA LEU A 8 -8.45 -1.73 -6.38
C LEU A 8 -7.87 -1.42 -7.77
N ASN A 9 -6.55 -1.24 -7.88
CA ASN A 9 -5.90 -0.85 -9.14
C ASN A 9 -6.20 -1.82 -10.29
N LYS A 10 -6.21 -3.14 -10.04
CA LYS A 10 -6.46 -4.15 -11.09
C LYS A 10 -7.92 -4.22 -11.51
N VAL A 11 -8.84 -3.93 -10.61
CA VAL A 11 -10.27 -3.74 -10.94
C VAL A 11 -10.42 -2.57 -11.91
N ALA A 12 -9.79 -1.44 -11.60
CA ALA A 12 -9.83 -0.25 -12.46
C ALA A 12 -9.15 -0.49 -13.81
N LEU A 13 -8.02 -1.22 -13.83
CA LEU A 13 -7.34 -1.61 -15.07
C LEU A 13 -8.26 -2.46 -15.97
N LEU A 14 -8.95 -3.44 -15.40
CA LEU A 14 -9.91 -4.26 -16.13
C LEU A 14 -11.06 -3.42 -16.68
N ARG A 15 -11.61 -2.48 -15.90
CA ARG A 15 -12.61 -1.52 -16.38
C ARG A 15 -12.08 -0.69 -17.57
N ASN A 16 -10.84 -0.24 -17.49
CA ASN A 16 -10.24 0.61 -18.52
C ASN A 16 -9.93 -0.14 -19.83
N ALA A 17 -9.94 -1.48 -19.83
CA ALA A 17 -9.76 -2.27 -21.04
C ALA A 17 -10.88 -2.04 -22.08
N ARG A 18 -12.01 -1.43 -21.70
CA ARG A 18 -13.12 -1.08 -22.57
C ARG A 18 -13.73 0.27 -22.16
N PRO A 19 -14.37 1.01 -23.08
CA PRO A 19 -15.05 2.28 -22.74
C PRO A 19 -16.39 2.03 -22.02
N LEU A 20 -16.34 1.29 -20.92
CA LEU A 20 -17.49 0.93 -20.08
C LEU A 20 -17.20 1.30 -18.62
N THR A 21 -18.22 1.23 -17.79
CA THR A 21 -18.11 1.51 -16.35
C THR A 21 -17.99 0.25 -15.49
N ILE A 22 -17.84 -0.91 -16.12
CA ILE A 22 -17.74 -2.21 -15.47
C ILE A 22 -16.37 -2.87 -15.70
N PRO A 23 -15.81 -3.54 -14.66
CA PRO A 23 -16.32 -3.60 -13.28
C PRO A 23 -16.26 -2.21 -12.61
N SER A 24 -17.26 -1.87 -11.79
CA SER A 24 -17.27 -0.62 -11.02
C SER A 24 -16.29 -0.71 -9.87
N VAL A 25 -15.38 0.26 -9.76
CA VAL A 25 -14.38 0.34 -8.68
C VAL A 25 -15.07 0.53 -7.33
N VAL A 26 -16.06 1.42 -7.27
CA VAL A 26 -16.87 1.67 -6.05
C VAL A 26 -17.59 0.40 -5.60
N LYS A 27 -18.25 -0.32 -6.53
CA LYS A 27 -18.94 -1.56 -6.17
C LYS A 27 -17.98 -2.63 -5.66
N MET A 28 -16.75 -2.73 -6.19
CA MET A 28 -15.77 -3.67 -5.67
C MET A 28 -15.24 -3.22 -4.31
N GLY A 29 -15.15 -1.92 -4.04
CA GLY A 29 -14.91 -1.37 -2.71
C GLY A 29 -16.00 -1.78 -1.72
N GLU A 30 -17.29 -1.58 -2.05
CA GLU A 30 -18.42 -2.04 -1.24
C GLU A 30 -18.38 -3.53 -0.93
N LEU A 31 -18.09 -4.36 -1.94
CA LEU A 31 -17.95 -5.82 -1.77
C LEU A 31 -16.78 -6.19 -0.87
N SER A 32 -15.66 -5.46 -0.97
CA SER A 32 -14.50 -5.66 -0.08
C SER A 32 -14.86 -5.37 1.37
N ILE A 33 -15.51 -4.25 1.62
CA ILE A 33 -15.99 -3.83 2.96
C ILE A 33 -16.97 -4.86 3.52
N ALA A 34 -17.96 -5.23 2.73
CA ALA A 34 -18.97 -6.23 3.13
C ALA A 34 -18.38 -7.60 3.39
N ALA A 35 -17.27 -7.96 2.74
CA ALA A 35 -16.54 -9.20 2.97
C ALA A 35 -15.61 -9.16 4.20
N GLY A 36 -15.38 -7.96 4.79
CA GLY A 36 -14.62 -7.76 6.03
C GLY A 36 -13.23 -7.15 5.83
N ALA A 37 -12.91 -6.56 4.68
CA ALA A 37 -11.67 -5.81 4.48
C ALA A 37 -11.54 -4.68 5.52
N HIS A 38 -10.31 -4.39 5.95
CA HIS A 38 -10.01 -3.36 6.93
C HIS A 38 -9.69 -2.01 6.28
N GLY A 39 -9.29 -2.02 5.02
CA GLY A 39 -8.96 -0.83 4.24
C GLY A 39 -9.16 -1.04 2.74
N LEU A 40 -9.16 0.09 2.04
CA LEU A 40 -9.10 0.15 0.57
C LEU A 40 -7.86 0.95 0.17
N THR A 41 -7.13 0.43 -0.82
CA THR A 41 -5.94 1.09 -1.37
C THR A 41 -6.14 1.40 -2.85
N VAL A 42 -5.73 2.59 -3.26
CA VAL A 42 -5.72 3.03 -4.66
C VAL A 42 -4.45 3.78 -5.00
N HIS A 43 -3.99 3.67 -6.26
CA HIS A 43 -2.83 4.38 -6.78
C HIS A 43 -3.23 5.17 -8.04
N PRO A 44 -3.65 6.43 -7.91
CA PRO A 44 -3.98 7.27 -9.07
C PRO A 44 -2.68 7.75 -9.76
N ARG A 45 -2.23 7.01 -10.77
CA ARG A 45 -1.08 7.43 -11.58
C ARG A 45 -1.44 8.61 -12.49
N PRO A 46 -0.46 9.46 -12.87
CA PRO A 46 -0.71 10.64 -13.71
C PRO A 46 -1.40 10.33 -15.05
N ASP A 47 -1.16 9.16 -15.62
CA ASP A 47 -1.74 8.72 -16.90
C ASP A 47 -3.10 8.00 -16.76
N GLU A 48 -3.59 7.85 -15.55
CA GLU A 48 -4.87 7.19 -15.23
C GLU A 48 -5.04 5.79 -15.85
N ARG A 49 -3.93 5.06 -16.06
CA ARG A 49 -3.95 3.71 -16.68
C ARG A 49 -4.85 2.72 -15.96
N HIS A 50 -5.10 2.93 -14.67
CA HIS A 50 -6.04 2.15 -13.85
C HIS A 50 -6.96 3.06 -13.04
N ILE A 51 -6.61 3.46 -11.82
CA ILE A 51 -7.40 4.38 -11.00
C ILE A 51 -7.41 5.77 -11.65
N ARG A 52 -8.62 6.30 -11.88
CA ARG A 52 -8.84 7.66 -12.34
C ARG A 52 -9.03 8.58 -11.14
N ARG A 53 -8.80 9.86 -11.34
CA ARG A 53 -9.04 10.86 -10.28
C ARG A 53 -10.49 10.79 -9.75
N THR A 54 -11.46 10.57 -10.63
CA THR A 54 -12.87 10.41 -10.23
C THR A 54 -13.09 9.22 -9.31
N ASP A 55 -12.41 8.08 -9.53
CA ASP A 55 -12.53 6.91 -8.67
C ASP A 55 -12.10 7.22 -7.24
N VAL A 56 -11.05 8.06 -7.08
CA VAL A 56 -10.53 8.45 -5.77
C VAL A 56 -11.59 9.19 -4.97
N TYR A 57 -12.29 10.14 -5.60
CA TYR A 57 -13.37 10.91 -4.94
C TYR A 57 -14.59 10.06 -4.67
N ASP A 58 -14.99 9.21 -5.62
CA ASP A 58 -16.15 8.33 -5.47
C ASP A 58 -15.93 7.34 -4.31
N LEU A 59 -14.71 6.81 -4.14
CA LEU A 59 -14.34 5.97 -3.00
C LEU A 59 -14.30 6.76 -1.68
N ALA A 60 -13.78 7.99 -1.70
CA ALA A 60 -13.81 8.85 -0.52
C ALA A 60 -15.25 9.12 -0.06
N GLU A 61 -16.19 9.32 -0.99
CA GLU A 61 -17.61 9.48 -0.66
C GLU A 61 -18.23 8.20 -0.09
N LEU A 62 -17.92 7.04 -0.67
CA LEU A 62 -18.31 5.74 -0.11
C LEU A 62 -17.83 5.58 1.33
N LEU A 63 -16.57 5.89 1.60
CA LEU A 63 -15.93 5.66 2.89
C LEU A 63 -16.44 6.59 4.01
N LYS A 64 -17.10 7.71 3.70
CA LYS A 64 -17.84 8.50 4.71
C LYS A 64 -18.93 7.70 5.42
N GLN A 65 -19.49 6.68 4.75
CA GLN A 65 -20.48 5.78 5.32
C GLN A 65 -19.83 4.60 6.09
N HIS A 66 -18.52 4.47 6.02
CA HIS A 66 -17.75 3.38 6.61
C HIS A 66 -16.52 3.89 7.37
N PRO A 67 -16.67 4.71 8.42
CA PRO A 67 -15.57 5.41 9.09
C PRO A 67 -14.54 4.51 9.80
N SER A 68 -14.80 3.21 9.88
CA SER A 68 -13.86 2.21 10.41
C SER A 68 -12.98 1.57 9.34
N ILE A 69 -13.19 1.89 8.07
CA ILE A 69 -12.44 1.36 6.94
C ILE A 69 -11.40 2.39 6.53
N GLU A 70 -10.14 2.00 6.59
CA GLU A 70 -9.02 2.86 6.25
C GLU A 70 -8.95 3.14 4.74
N TYR A 71 -8.71 4.39 4.38
CA TYR A 71 -8.42 4.79 3.01
C TYR A 71 -6.93 5.08 2.84
N ASN A 72 -6.25 4.28 2.03
CA ASN A 72 -4.86 4.49 1.65
C ASN A 72 -4.75 4.94 0.18
N ILE A 73 -4.08 6.06 -0.06
CA ILE A 73 -3.78 6.54 -1.41
C ILE A 73 -2.27 6.49 -1.62
N GLU A 74 -1.85 5.72 -2.64
CA GLU A 74 -0.45 5.54 -3.02
C GLU A 74 -0.09 6.46 -4.18
N GLY A 75 1.16 6.92 -4.24
CA GLY A 75 1.68 7.61 -5.42
C GLY A 75 2.98 8.34 -5.19
N ASN A 76 3.54 8.84 -6.31
CA ASN A 76 4.74 9.65 -6.27
C ASN A 76 4.37 11.12 -5.95
N PRO A 77 4.81 11.65 -4.79
CA PRO A 77 4.46 13.00 -4.38
C PRO A 77 5.13 14.09 -5.23
N LEU A 78 6.13 13.73 -6.02
CA LEU A 78 6.85 14.65 -6.92
C LEU A 78 6.15 14.78 -8.28
N GLU A 79 5.13 13.95 -8.53
CA GLU A 79 4.37 13.91 -9.78
C GLU A 79 2.98 14.53 -9.61
N SER A 80 2.63 15.44 -10.53
CA SER A 80 1.28 16.02 -10.57
C SER A 80 0.28 15.01 -11.16
N PRO A 81 -0.97 14.94 -10.66
CA PRO A 81 -1.60 15.81 -9.66
C PRO A 81 -1.67 15.20 -8.25
N PHE A 82 -0.75 14.31 -7.86
CA PHE A 82 -0.87 13.50 -6.65
C PHE A 82 -1.15 14.33 -5.39
N MET A 83 -0.30 15.30 -5.06
CA MET A 83 -0.48 16.11 -3.84
C MET A 83 -1.77 16.94 -3.85
N ASP A 84 -2.27 17.35 -5.03
CA ASP A 84 -3.55 18.05 -5.12
C ASP A 84 -4.71 17.13 -4.73
N ILE A 85 -4.69 15.88 -5.18
CA ILE A 85 -5.66 14.86 -4.77
C ILE A 85 -5.63 14.66 -3.25
N ILE A 86 -4.44 14.54 -2.67
CA ILE A 86 -4.28 14.33 -1.21
C ILE A 86 -4.82 15.52 -0.41
N ARG A 87 -4.55 16.75 -0.83
CA ARG A 87 -5.08 17.98 -0.18
C ARG A 87 -6.60 18.02 -0.17
N GLU A 88 -7.23 17.56 -1.25
CA GLU A 88 -8.69 17.56 -1.40
C GLU A 88 -9.35 16.41 -0.62
N VAL A 89 -8.78 15.21 -0.65
CA VAL A 89 -9.37 13.99 -0.08
C VAL A 89 -9.03 13.82 1.40
N LYS A 90 -7.77 14.08 1.79
CA LYS A 90 -7.23 13.87 3.14
C LYS A 90 -7.49 12.43 3.61
N PRO A 91 -6.92 11.41 2.95
CA PRO A 91 -7.12 10.02 3.32
C PRO A 91 -6.49 9.70 4.69
N ASP A 92 -6.87 8.57 5.28
CA ASP A 92 -6.30 8.11 6.55
C ASP A 92 -4.80 7.83 6.44
N GLN A 93 -4.37 7.26 5.31
CA GLN A 93 -2.96 6.96 5.02
C GLN A 93 -2.58 7.42 3.62
N VAL A 94 -1.36 7.89 3.49
CA VAL A 94 -0.70 8.17 2.22
C VAL A 94 0.57 7.34 2.14
N THR A 95 0.66 6.43 1.16
CA THR A 95 1.88 5.67 0.89
C THR A 95 2.65 6.34 -0.24
N LEU A 96 3.80 6.92 0.08
CA LEU A 96 4.68 7.57 -0.88
C LEU A 96 5.50 6.53 -1.62
N VAL A 97 5.43 6.55 -2.96
CA VAL A 97 6.08 5.59 -3.86
C VAL A 97 6.97 6.35 -4.85
N PRO A 98 8.22 5.92 -5.12
CA PRO A 98 9.14 6.65 -6.01
C PRO A 98 8.93 6.35 -7.50
N ASP A 99 7.73 5.99 -7.91
CA ASP A 99 7.42 5.56 -9.27
C ASP A 99 7.71 6.62 -10.33
N ASP A 100 8.44 6.24 -11.36
CA ASP A 100 8.51 7.01 -12.60
C ASP A 100 7.22 6.80 -13.41
N PRO A 101 6.65 7.84 -14.05
CA PRO A 101 5.45 7.70 -14.88
C PRO A 101 5.56 6.67 -16.01
N THR A 102 6.78 6.38 -16.48
CA THR A 102 7.03 5.40 -17.55
C THR A 102 7.07 3.95 -17.09
N GLN A 103 7.20 3.69 -15.78
CA GLN A 103 7.22 2.34 -15.22
C GLN A 103 5.85 1.66 -15.32
N ASN A 104 5.83 0.37 -15.62
CA ASN A 104 4.59 -0.42 -15.68
C ASN A 104 3.96 -0.62 -14.29
N THR A 105 4.80 -0.81 -13.27
CA THR A 105 4.42 -1.00 -11.87
C THR A 105 5.54 -0.48 -10.98
N SER A 106 5.27 -0.32 -9.69
CA SER A 106 6.29 -0.02 -8.69
C SER A 106 7.31 -1.17 -8.64
N ASP A 107 8.59 -0.86 -8.70
CA ASP A 107 9.67 -1.86 -8.81
C ASP A 107 10.85 -1.60 -7.86
N HIS A 108 10.77 -0.55 -7.03
CA HIS A 108 11.76 -0.22 -6.00
C HIS A 108 11.18 0.73 -4.95
N GLY A 109 11.82 0.77 -3.78
CA GLY A 109 11.51 1.70 -2.69
C GLY A 109 12.31 3.00 -2.75
N TRP A 110 12.01 3.92 -1.85
CA TRP A 110 12.75 5.18 -1.73
C TRP A 110 14.20 4.98 -1.30
N ASN A 111 15.09 5.72 -1.93
CA ASN A 111 16.46 5.91 -1.46
C ASN A 111 16.51 7.15 -0.55
N VAL A 112 16.31 6.95 0.75
CA VAL A 112 16.22 8.03 1.73
C VAL A 112 17.50 8.86 1.76
N ALA A 113 18.68 8.23 1.63
CA ALA A 113 19.96 8.94 1.58
C ALA A 113 20.03 9.99 0.46
N LYS A 114 19.34 9.75 -0.65
CA LYS A 114 19.34 10.62 -1.83
C LYS A 114 18.18 11.60 -1.85
N ASP A 115 17.00 11.15 -1.37
CA ASP A 115 15.74 11.85 -1.62
C ASP A 115 15.18 12.57 -0.38
N ALA A 116 15.89 12.51 0.77
CA ALA A 116 15.44 13.12 2.03
C ALA A 116 15.03 14.58 1.88
N ASP A 117 15.85 15.41 1.23
CA ASP A 117 15.57 16.85 1.08
C ASP A 117 14.29 17.15 0.30
N LYS A 118 13.91 16.26 -0.63
CA LYS A 118 12.66 16.37 -1.39
C LYS A 118 11.45 15.87 -0.57
N LEU A 119 11.65 14.81 0.23
CA LEU A 119 10.58 14.17 0.97
C LEU A 119 10.20 14.94 2.25
N LYS A 120 11.16 15.56 2.95
CA LYS A 120 10.90 16.31 4.19
C LYS A 120 9.72 17.28 4.10
N PRO A 121 9.67 18.25 3.16
CA PRO A 121 8.56 19.21 3.09
C PRO A 121 7.22 18.54 2.77
N ILE A 122 7.24 17.40 2.06
CA ILE A 122 6.05 16.64 1.72
C ILE A 122 5.52 15.91 2.96
N VAL A 123 6.40 15.27 3.71
CA VAL A 123 6.06 14.58 4.97
C VAL A 123 5.47 15.58 5.97
N ASP A 124 6.06 16.79 6.10
CA ASP A 124 5.54 17.85 6.95
C ASP A 124 4.12 18.27 6.53
N GLU A 125 3.90 18.47 5.23
CA GLU A 125 2.59 18.82 4.69
C GLU A 125 1.55 17.73 4.97
N LEU A 126 1.87 16.46 4.72
CA LEU A 126 0.96 15.34 4.96
C LEU A 126 0.56 15.21 6.43
N ASN A 127 1.51 15.39 7.34
CA ASN A 127 1.22 15.43 8.78
C ASN A 127 0.32 16.61 9.15
N ALA A 128 0.56 17.80 8.56
CA ALA A 128 -0.30 18.96 8.77
C ALA A 128 -1.73 18.76 8.25
N LEU A 129 -1.91 17.94 7.21
CA LEU A 129 -3.22 17.54 6.69
C LEU A 129 -3.91 16.47 7.56
N GLY A 130 -3.19 15.88 8.53
CA GLY A 130 -3.70 14.81 9.40
C GLY A 130 -3.61 13.41 8.78
N CYS A 131 -2.86 13.24 7.69
CA CYS A 131 -2.65 11.95 7.05
C CYS A 131 -1.52 11.17 7.72
N ARG A 132 -1.68 9.87 7.93
CA ARG A 132 -0.59 8.99 8.31
C ARG A 132 0.33 8.77 7.12
N VAL A 133 1.63 8.95 7.31
CA VAL A 133 2.63 8.78 6.24
C VAL A 133 3.22 7.40 6.29
N SER A 134 3.19 6.70 5.15
CA SER A 134 3.88 5.43 4.89
C SER A 134 4.86 5.61 3.74
N LEU A 135 6.07 5.05 3.84
CA LEU A 135 7.05 5.05 2.76
C LEU A 135 7.16 3.66 2.14
N PHE A 136 7.07 3.59 0.82
CA PHE A 136 7.36 2.36 0.07
C PHE A 136 8.87 2.12 0.05
N MET A 137 9.33 0.99 0.60
CA MET A 137 10.74 0.72 0.87
C MET A 137 11.13 -0.67 0.41
N ASP A 138 12.33 -0.78 -0.14
CA ASP A 138 13.02 -2.06 -0.25
C ASP A 138 13.36 -2.59 1.16
N PRO A 139 13.57 -3.90 1.33
CA PRO A 139 13.99 -4.48 2.61
C PRO A 139 15.47 -4.17 2.91
N ASP A 140 15.86 -2.91 2.75
CA ASP A 140 17.20 -2.38 2.97
C ASP A 140 17.30 -1.71 4.35
N VAL A 141 17.93 -2.41 5.29
CA VAL A 141 18.11 -1.97 6.68
C VAL A 141 18.82 -0.62 6.77
N GLU A 142 19.78 -0.33 5.87
CA GLU A 142 20.52 0.92 5.91
C GLU A 142 19.67 2.12 5.44
N GLN A 143 18.79 1.91 4.48
CA GLN A 143 17.82 2.95 4.08
C GLN A 143 16.73 3.12 5.13
N ILE A 144 16.23 2.03 5.71
CA ILE A 144 15.20 2.07 6.76
C ILE A 144 15.67 2.85 7.99
N LYS A 145 16.91 2.66 8.44
CA LYS A 145 17.50 3.41 9.56
C LYS A 145 17.53 4.92 9.33
N ARG A 146 17.46 5.38 8.08
CA ARG A 146 17.46 6.79 7.71
C ARG A 146 16.08 7.43 7.68
N VAL A 147 15.01 6.64 7.74
CA VAL A 147 13.63 7.17 7.70
C VAL A 147 13.38 8.25 8.76
N PRO A 148 13.90 8.16 10.01
CA PRO A 148 13.79 9.24 10.98
C PRO A 148 14.42 10.56 10.55
N GLU A 149 15.38 10.56 9.60
CA GLU A 149 15.98 11.79 9.05
C GLU A 149 14.95 12.66 8.30
N LEU A 150 13.79 12.09 7.92
CA LEU A 150 12.69 12.82 7.28
C LEU A 150 11.86 13.64 8.27
N GLY A 151 12.09 13.48 9.57
CA GLY A 151 11.44 14.27 10.61
C GLY A 151 12.07 15.66 10.76
N CYS A 152 11.30 16.62 11.31
CA CYS A 152 11.84 17.90 11.75
C CYS A 152 12.58 17.71 13.08
N ASP A 153 13.73 18.37 13.24
CA ASP A 153 14.46 18.41 14.50
C ASP A 153 13.55 18.90 15.64
N GLY A 154 13.31 18.05 16.64
CA GLY A 154 12.49 18.39 17.81
C GLY A 154 11.01 18.01 17.72
N ALA A 155 10.55 17.28 16.71
CA ALA A 155 9.20 16.74 16.67
C ALA A 155 8.98 15.70 17.80
N ALA A 156 7.83 15.79 18.48
CA ALA A 156 7.49 14.91 19.61
C ALA A 156 7.11 13.49 19.18
N SER A 157 6.94 13.21 17.89
CA SER A 157 6.61 11.92 17.29
C SER A 157 7.22 11.78 15.89
N PRO A 158 7.46 10.55 15.43
CA PRO A 158 7.96 10.33 14.08
C PRO A 158 6.97 10.88 13.06
N LEU A 159 7.47 11.71 12.13
CA LEU A 159 6.64 12.28 11.05
C LEU A 159 6.31 11.24 9.98
N VAL A 160 7.16 10.24 9.78
CA VAL A 160 6.83 9.02 9.05
C VAL A 160 6.38 7.96 10.06
N ASN A 161 5.18 7.45 9.87
CA ASN A 161 4.56 6.53 10.84
C ASN A 161 4.80 5.07 10.48
N ARG A 162 4.89 4.76 9.19
CA ARG A 162 5.03 3.39 8.67
C ARG A 162 5.99 3.32 7.50
N ILE A 163 6.48 2.13 7.25
CA ILE A 163 7.02 1.73 5.96
C ILE A 163 6.11 0.65 5.36
N GLU A 164 6.04 0.60 4.04
CA GLU A 164 5.47 -0.52 3.31
C GLU A 164 6.60 -1.23 2.57
N LEU A 165 6.89 -2.47 2.96
CA LEU A 165 7.93 -3.27 2.33
C LEU A 165 7.47 -3.74 0.94
N TYR A 166 8.28 -3.45 -0.08
CA TYR A 166 8.10 -3.94 -1.44
C TYR A 166 8.34 -5.44 -1.52
N THR A 167 7.30 -6.23 -1.75
CA THR A 167 7.32 -7.69 -1.57
C THR A 167 7.38 -8.52 -2.86
N GLU A 168 7.50 -7.91 -4.06
CA GLU A 168 7.64 -8.68 -5.30
C GLU A 168 8.91 -9.57 -5.30
N PRO A 169 10.11 -9.09 -4.86
CA PRO A 169 11.28 -9.96 -4.82
C PRO A 169 11.11 -11.17 -3.87
N TYR A 170 10.37 -11.00 -2.77
CA TYR A 170 9.99 -12.11 -1.90
C TYR A 170 9.05 -13.08 -2.63
N ALA A 171 8.02 -12.57 -3.31
CA ALA A 171 7.07 -13.39 -4.04
C ALA A 171 7.75 -14.18 -5.17
N THR A 172 8.70 -13.57 -5.87
CA THR A 172 9.51 -14.24 -6.89
C THR A 172 10.40 -15.31 -6.27
N ALA A 173 11.13 -15.01 -5.20
CA ALA A 173 11.97 -15.99 -4.50
C ALA A 173 11.14 -17.16 -3.95
N TYR A 174 9.91 -16.89 -3.48
CA TYR A 174 9.00 -17.92 -2.99
C TYR A 174 8.61 -18.89 -4.11
N ARG A 175 8.28 -18.38 -5.31
CA ARG A 175 7.99 -19.21 -6.50
C ARG A 175 9.18 -20.07 -6.93
N GLU A 176 10.40 -19.60 -6.69
CA GLU A 176 11.65 -20.31 -6.98
C GLU A 176 12.08 -21.30 -5.89
N GLY A 177 11.29 -21.48 -4.83
CA GLY A 177 11.62 -22.35 -3.70
C GLY A 177 12.64 -21.77 -2.70
N LYS A 178 12.90 -20.46 -2.77
CA LYS A 178 13.81 -19.71 -1.89
C LYS A 178 13.07 -18.79 -0.90
N GLY A 179 11.79 -19.09 -0.64
CA GLY A 179 10.92 -18.24 0.17
C GLY A 179 11.45 -17.99 1.57
N GLU A 180 11.95 -19.01 2.26
CA GLU A 180 12.50 -18.88 3.62
C GLU A 180 13.76 -18.00 3.68
N GLU A 181 14.65 -18.12 2.70
CA GLU A 181 15.86 -17.31 2.60
C GLU A 181 15.49 -15.83 2.39
N SER A 182 14.60 -15.55 1.44
CA SER A 182 14.11 -14.20 1.19
C SER A 182 13.36 -13.64 2.39
N PHE A 183 12.48 -14.45 3.02
CA PHE A 183 11.74 -14.06 4.21
C PHE A 183 12.64 -13.56 5.35
N ALA A 184 13.80 -14.18 5.57
CA ALA A 184 14.74 -13.74 6.60
C ALA A 184 15.21 -12.29 6.40
N VAL A 185 15.37 -11.84 5.14
CA VAL A 185 15.73 -10.46 4.79
C VAL A 185 14.58 -9.50 5.16
N TYR A 186 13.35 -9.85 4.81
CA TYR A 186 12.16 -9.04 5.12
C TYR A 186 11.89 -8.97 6.62
N LYS A 187 12.10 -10.07 7.32
CA LYS A 187 11.98 -10.11 8.78
C LYS A 187 13.00 -9.17 9.45
N ALA A 188 14.27 -9.22 9.02
CA ALA A 188 15.30 -8.32 9.55
C ALA A 188 14.99 -6.85 9.26
N ALA A 189 14.48 -6.52 8.07
CA ALA A 189 14.05 -5.19 7.70
C ALA A 189 12.89 -4.70 8.58
N ALA A 190 11.90 -5.56 8.81
CA ALA A 190 10.76 -5.25 9.67
C ALA A 190 11.18 -5.04 11.14
N GLU A 191 12.03 -5.91 11.68
CA GLU A 191 12.57 -5.77 13.03
C GLU A 191 13.39 -4.48 13.20
N CYS A 192 14.15 -4.11 12.17
CA CYS A 192 14.87 -2.83 12.14
C CYS A 192 13.90 -1.65 12.20
N ALA A 193 12.87 -1.61 11.34
CA ALA A 193 11.87 -0.55 11.32
C ALA A 193 11.18 -0.41 12.70
N GLN A 194 10.76 -1.54 13.27
CA GLN A 194 10.09 -1.56 14.57
C GLN A 194 11.01 -1.10 15.72
N SER A 195 12.31 -1.36 15.63
CA SER A 195 13.29 -0.90 16.65
C SER A 195 13.47 0.61 16.70
N ILE A 196 13.00 1.33 15.68
CA ILE A 196 13.01 2.80 15.57
C ILE A 196 11.59 3.39 15.50
N ASP A 197 10.62 2.68 16.11
CA ASP A 197 9.22 3.09 16.27
C ASP A 197 8.44 3.26 14.94
N LEU A 198 8.87 2.62 13.84
CA LEU A 198 8.11 2.58 12.59
C LEU A 198 7.18 1.37 12.56
N GLY A 199 5.92 1.59 12.19
CA GLY A 199 5.00 0.53 11.82
C GLY A 199 5.42 -0.13 10.49
N VAL A 200 5.08 -1.40 10.30
CA VAL A 200 5.43 -2.15 9.09
C VAL A 200 4.17 -2.65 8.39
N ASN A 201 4.05 -2.27 7.13
CA ASN A 201 3.12 -2.81 6.15
C ASN A 201 3.89 -3.63 5.11
N GLY A 202 3.17 -4.41 4.31
CA GLY A 202 3.76 -5.09 3.15
C GLY A 202 2.80 -5.06 1.96
N GLY A 203 3.34 -4.91 0.78
CA GLY A 203 2.53 -4.86 -0.44
C GLY A 203 3.32 -5.24 -1.68
N HIS A 204 2.59 -5.62 -2.70
CA HIS A 204 3.04 -6.08 -4.01
C HIS A 204 3.28 -7.61 -4.09
N ASP A 205 2.46 -8.27 -4.91
CA ASP A 205 2.54 -9.71 -5.27
C ASP A 205 2.42 -10.74 -4.13
N LEU A 206 1.95 -10.30 -2.95
CA LEU A 206 1.50 -11.24 -1.93
C LEU A 206 0.24 -11.97 -2.42
N ASN A 207 0.19 -13.29 -2.18
CA ASN A 207 -0.88 -14.18 -2.61
C ASN A 207 -1.18 -15.25 -1.54
N LEU A 208 -2.16 -16.11 -1.77
CA LEU A 208 -2.57 -17.14 -0.79
C LEU A 208 -1.48 -18.16 -0.48
N ASP A 209 -0.49 -18.38 -1.37
CA ASP A 209 0.61 -19.31 -1.13
C ASP A 209 1.71 -18.72 -0.27
N ASN A 210 2.13 -17.46 -0.53
CA ASN A 210 3.28 -16.84 0.12
C ASN A 210 2.92 -16.00 1.37
N LEU A 211 1.67 -15.54 1.48
CA LEU A 211 1.18 -14.75 2.61
C LEU A 211 1.25 -15.48 3.96
N PRO A 212 0.97 -16.80 4.08
CA PRO A 212 1.07 -17.52 5.35
C PRO A 212 2.45 -17.45 6.02
N LEU A 213 3.53 -17.41 5.24
CA LEU A 213 4.87 -17.20 5.76
C LEU A 213 5.11 -15.71 6.07
N PHE A 214 4.79 -14.80 5.15
CA PHE A 214 5.04 -13.37 5.30
C PHE A 214 4.35 -12.76 6.53
N LYS A 215 3.11 -13.16 6.82
CA LYS A 215 2.36 -12.67 7.99
C LYS A 215 2.98 -13.04 9.33
N THR A 216 3.93 -13.97 9.37
CA THR A 216 4.65 -14.33 10.61
C THR A 216 5.67 -13.29 11.04
N ILE A 217 5.90 -12.25 10.23
CA ILE A 217 6.65 -11.06 10.65
C ILE A 217 5.99 -10.48 11.90
N PRO A 218 6.72 -10.36 13.04
CA PRO A 218 6.15 -9.81 14.26
C PRO A 218 5.59 -8.40 14.04
N ASN A 219 4.40 -8.13 14.59
CA ASN A 219 3.75 -6.81 14.53
C ASN A 219 3.58 -6.25 13.10
N LEU A 220 3.46 -7.11 12.09
CA LEU A 220 3.02 -6.70 10.76
C LEU A 220 1.61 -6.10 10.87
N LEU A 221 1.47 -4.82 10.52
CA LEU A 221 0.23 -4.08 10.75
C LEU A 221 -0.78 -4.29 9.64
N GLU A 222 -0.33 -4.29 8.39
CA GLU A 222 -1.19 -4.32 7.21
C GLU A 222 -0.51 -5.00 6.03
N VAL A 223 -1.33 -5.60 5.18
CA VAL A 223 -0.92 -6.01 3.83
C VAL A 223 -1.87 -5.39 2.81
N SER A 224 -1.30 -4.81 1.72
CA SER A 224 -2.03 -4.25 0.59
C SER A 224 -1.97 -5.25 -0.57
N ILE A 225 -3.13 -5.85 -0.94
CA ILE A 225 -3.18 -6.91 -1.95
C ILE A 225 -4.14 -6.56 -3.07
N GLY A 226 -3.65 -6.56 -4.32
CA GLY A 226 -4.44 -6.17 -5.49
C GLY A 226 -4.43 -7.22 -6.59
N HIS A 227 -3.28 -7.48 -7.21
CA HIS A 227 -3.19 -8.32 -8.41
C HIS A 227 -3.64 -9.76 -8.11
N ALA A 228 -3.04 -10.41 -7.13
CA ALA A 228 -3.35 -11.79 -6.78
C ALA A 228 -4.80 -11.94 -6.31
N LEU A 229 -5.29 -11.04 -5.43
CA LEU A 229 -6.68 -11.05 -5.00
C LEU A 229 -7.66 -10.91 -6.17
N THR A 230 -7.34 -10.06 -7.16
CA THR A 230 -8.19 -9.92 -8.36
C THR A 230 -8.15 -11.16 -9.23
N ALA A 231 -7.00 -11.82 -9.38
CA ALA A 231 -6.87 -13.07 -10.12
C ALA A 231 -7.68 -14.18 -9.44
N ASP A 232 -7.51 -14.37 -8.13
CA ASP A 232 -8.28 -15.37 -7.35
C ASP A 232 -9.79 -15.09 -7.39
N ALA A 233 -10.18 -13.81 -7.47
CA ALA A 233 -11.58 -13.44 -7.59
C ALA A 233 -12.24 -13.88 -8.90
N LEU A 234 -11.47 -14.11 -9.98
CA LEU A 234 -12.01 -14.69 -11.23
C LEU A 234 -12.46 -16.14 -11.04
N GLU A 235 -11.87 -16.86 -10.08
CA GLU A 235 -12.19 -18.27 -9.80
C GLU A 235 -13.22 -18.41 -8.68
N MET A 236 -13.09 -17.66 -7.58
CA MET A 236 -13.91 -17.85 -6.38
C MET A 236 -14.91 -16.72 -6.11
N GLY A 237 -14.99 -15.75 -7.01
CA GLY A 237 -15.79 -14.54 -6.82
C GLY A 237 -15.12 -13.54 -5.87
N TYR A 238 -15.41 -12.24 -6.04
CA TYR A 238 -14.67 -11.17 -5.37
C TYR A 238 -14.76 -11.23 -3.84
N ALA A 239 -15.96 -11.40 -3.30
CA ALA A 239 -16.15 -11.54 -1.85
C ALA A 239 -15.53 -12.83 -1.29
N GLY A 240 -15.49 -13.90 -2.10
CA GLY A 240 -14.83 -15.16 -1.77
C GLY A 240 -13.32 -14.97 -1.63
N ALA A 241 -12.69 -14.30 -2.58
CA ALA A 241 -11.27 -13.98 -2.55
C ALA A 241 -10.91 -13.14 -1.31
N VAL A 242 -11.63 -12.04 -1.05
CA VAL A 242 -11.39 -11.21 0.16
C VAL A 242 -11.43 -12.05 1.43
N LYS A 243 -12.44 -12.91 1.59
CA LYS A 243 -12.56 -13.80 2.75
C LYS A 243 -11.41 -14.81 2.84
N ALA A 244 -10.93 -15.34 1.73
CA ALA A 244 -9.79 -16.26 1.69
C ALA A 244 -8.51 -15.59 2.20
N TYR A 245 -8.22 -14.34 1.76
CA TYR A 245 -7.09 -13.55 2.25
C TYR A 245 -7.22 -13.21 3.75
N LEU A 246 -8.42 -12.83 4.20
CA LEU A 246 -8.67 -12.61 5.63
C LEU A 246 -8.45 -13.88 6.46
N GLN A 247 -8.82 -15.05 5.93
CA GLN A 247 -8.56 -16.32 6.59
C GLN A 247 -7.07 -16.68 6.62
N ALA A 248 -6.34 -16.43 5.52
CA ALA A 248 -4.89 -16.62 5.46
C ALA A 248 -4.15 -15.75 6.47
N LEU A 249 -4.66 -14.56 6.80
CA LEU A 249 -4.10 -13.67 7.82
C LEU A 249 -4.41 -14.13 9.26
N LYS A 250 -5.44 -14.92 9.51
CA LYS A 250 -5.82 -15.43 10.83
C LYS A 250 -5.11 -16.73 11.21
N SER A 251 -4.90 -17.62 10.22
CA SER A 251 -4.26 -18.94 10.41
C SER A 251 -2.79 -18.80 10.70
#